data_fc7e388fb0ef1e5b67e6e9a92b9d56f0
#
_entry.id   fc7e388fb0ef1e5b67e6e9a92b9d56f0
#
_cell.length_a   1.000
_cell.length_b   1.000
_cell.length_c   1.000
_cell.angle_alpha   90.00
_cell.angle_beta   90.00
_cell.angle_gamma   90.00
#
_symmetry.space_group_name_H-M   'P 1'
#
loop_
_entity.id
_entity.type
_entity.pdbx_description
1 polymer ?
#
loop_
_entity_poly.entity_id
_entity_poly.type
_entity_poly.pdbx_seq_one_letter_code
_entity_poly.pdbx_strand_id
1 'polypeptide(L)'
;MTEPAEPFDLEPVALPETRRSGRVRRKKRQRQLRRRRGLSVLVVVGLAVGAIALLLEFGSAGGDGDGGGNRDRRAGGPRPAAVPSATPVLLAQQQGSGPAVSLTVLVPTAKGKGGTLVLVPPGTMTEVVALGLEPVGRSLDLGGPQRLQATVENLLGASLGEVAVVNDDAIAAMVAPVGPLTVRLPHRVEEVDKSGRVEVLYQAGPNKIEPGDVARFLSAKGRGNDLERLARHQAIWDAWLAALKAQPAAAPTQPAALARAFTALVSGPVRTRVVPVESFGTSPEDGELYKVRAAELARMVASSFPTAAKQGAQARPRVQILNGTGAVGLADSVRDRLGAAFDVRLTGNAAAFDQDKTEIVFYAREKQAMAEKVRRALGVGTLVFSRRPLDVVDVTIVVGKDFQP
;
A
#
# COMPACT_ATOMS: atom_id res chain seq x y z
N MET A 1 67.02 32.70 -28.24
CA MET A 1 66.49 33.80 -27.43
C MET A 1 65.01 33.72 -27.54
N THR A 2 64.36 33.04 -26.56
CA THR A 2 62.91 32.84 -26.41
C THR A 2 62.56 33.33 -25.03
N GLU A 3 61.75 34.35 -24.99
CA GLU A 3 61.29 35.08 -23.82
C GLU A 3 60.31 34.16 -23.00
N PRO A 4 60.36 34.12 -21.67
CA PRO A 4 59.43 33.33 -20.86
C PRO A 4 58.09 34.08 -20.64
N ALA A 5 57.00 33.39 -20.79
CA ALA A 5 55.64 33.88 -20.56
C ALA A 5 55.37 34.17 -19.07
N GLU A 6 54.74 35.28 -18.79
CA GLU A 6 54.29 35.72 -17.46
C GLU A 6 53.16 34.84 -16.90
N PRO A 7 53.08 34.63 -15.56
CA PRO A 7 51.98 33.88 -14.94
C PRO A 7 50.72 34.76 -14.80
N PHE A 8 49.59 34.21 -15.19
CA PHE A 8 48.26 34.80 -14.99
C PHE A 8 47.91 34.84 -13.48
N ASP A 9 47.78 36.03 -12.94
CA ASP A 9 47.18 36.29 -11.64
C ASP A 9 45.65 36.13 -11.71
N LEU A 10 45.08 35.13 -11.01
CA LEU A 10 43.65 34.99 -10.81
C LEU A 10 43.26 35.64 -9.47
N GLU A 11 42.58 36.78 -9.52
CA GLU A 11 41.94 37.37 -8.34
C GLU A 11 40.89 36.44 -7.75
N PRO A 12 40.78 36.32 -6.41
CA PRO A 12 39.77 35.48 -5.78
C PRO A 12 38.37 36.12 -5.84
N VAL A 13 37.46 35.48 -6.56
CA VAL A 13 36.05 35.86 -6.60
C VAL A 13 35.42 35.60 -5.21
N ALA A 14 34.98 36.68 -4.56
CA ALA A 14 34.27 36.64 -3.29
C ALA A 14 32.91 35.95 -3.45
N LEU A 15 32.70 34.84 -2.71
CA LEU A 15 31.40 34.14 -2.62
C LEU A 15 30.44 34.90 -1.69
N PRO A 16 29.16 35.06 -2.06
CA PRO A 16 28.21 35.79 -1.21
C PRO A 16 27.80 34.92 0.02
N GLU A 17 27.92 35.51 1.21
CA GLU A 17 27.44 34.96 2.47
C GLU A 17 25.91 34.90 2.52
N THR A 18 25.31 33.75 2.25
CA THR A 18 23.89 33.52 2.54
C THR A 18 23.60 32.10 3.04
N ARG A 19 24.23 31.69 4.15
CA ARG A 19 23.90 30.40 4.81
C ARG A 19 23.09 30.52 6.11
N ARG A 20 22.66 31.71 6.54
CA ARG A 20 21.89 31.85 7.81
C ARG A 20 20.37 31.95 7.68
N SER A 21 19.81 32.31 6.52
CA SER A 21 18.35 32.49 6.37
C SER A 21 17.56 31.20 6.10
N GLY A 22 18.17 30.15 5.54
CA GLY A 22 17.49 28.89 5.20
C GLY A 22 17.12 28.02 6.38
N ARG A 23 17.93 28.03 7.46
CA ARG A 23 17.67 27.20 8.66
C ARG A 23 16.49 27.69 9.50
N VAL A 24 16.25 29.00 9.55
CA VAL A 24 15.14 29.58 10.35
C VAL A 24 13.80 29.33 9.67
N ARG A 25 13.73 29.38 8.33
CA ARG A 25 12.50 29.10 7.57
C ARG A 25 12.09 27.62 7.64
N ARG A 26 13.04 26.68 7.60
CA ARG A 26 12.76 25.24 7.73
C ARG A 26 12.21 24.89 9.13
N LYS A 27 12.76 25.44 10.20
CA LYS A 27 12.26 25.20 11.58
C LYS A 27 10.85 25.76 11.82
N LYS A 28 10.48 26.90 11.21
CA LYS A 28 9.11 27.46 11.31
C LYS A 28 8.09 26.57 10.57
N ARG A 29 8.44 26.06 9.38
CA ARG A 29 7.55 25.19 8.60
C ARG A 29 7.32 23.82 9.28
N GLN A 30 8.35 23.23 9.88
CA GLN A 30 8.22 21.99 10.65
C GLN A 30 7.39 22.16 11.94
N ARG A 31 7.45 23.32 12.62
CA ARG A 31 6.61 23.59 13.79
C ARG A 31 5.14 23.80 13.43
N GLN A 32 4.82 24.39 12.29
CA GLN A 32 3.44 24.52 11.81
C GLN A 32 2.84 23.19 11.41
N LEU A 33 3.61 22.31 10.77
CA LEU A 33 3.16 20.95 10.40
C LEU A 33 2.94 20.07 11.64
N ARG A 34 3.77 20.20 12.69
CA ARG A 34 3.57 19.46 13.95
C ARG A 34 2.33 19.93 14.72
N ARG A 35 2.00 21.23 14.73
CA ARG A 35 0.77 21.75 15.38
C ARG A 35 -0.50 21.31 14.64
N ARG A 36 -0.50 21.24 13.31
CA ARG A 36 -1.64 20.75 12.53
C ARG A 36 -1.85 19.24 12.70
N ARG A 37 -0.78 18.44 12.83
CA ARG A 37 -0.87 16.99 13.09
C ARG A 37 -1.41 16.67 14.50
N GLY A 38 -1.10 17.46 15.52
CA GLY A 38 -1.65 17.28 16.87
C GLY A 38 -3.17 17.52 16.96
N LEU A 39 -3.71 18.45 16.17
CA LEU A 39 -5.16 18.73 16.16
C LEU A 39 -5.95 17.64 15.42
N SER A 40 -5.40 17.06 14.35
CA SER A 40 -6.07 16.01 13.58
C SER A 40 -6.21 14.70 14.35
N VAL A 41 -5.24 14.35 15.20
CA VAL A 41 -5.30 13.12 16.03
C VAL A 41 -6.37 13.25 17.13
N LEU A 42 -6.55 14.44 17.71
CA LEU A 42 -7.60 14.66 18.74
C LEU A 42 -9.02 14.59 18.17
N VAL A 43 -9.24 14.98 16.91
CA VAL A 43 -10.56 14.89 16.26
C VAL A 43 -10.90 13.43 15.91
N VAL A 44 -9.92 12.64 15.46
CA VAL A 44 -10.14 11.21 15.12
C VAL A 44 -10.42 10.37 16.36
N VAL A 45 -9.74 10.63 17.49
CA VAL A 45 -10.00 9.93 18.75
C VAL A 45 -11.35 10.32 19.34
N GLY A 46 -11.77 11.59 19.22
CA GLY A 46 -13.11 12.03 19.66
C GLY A 46 -14.27 11.39 18.89
N LEU A 47 -14.12 11.17 17.59
CA LEU A 47 -15.13 10.53 16.74
C LEU A 47 -15.23 9.01 16.98
N ALA A 48 -14.12 8.34 17.27
CA ALA A 48 -14.11 6.90 17.57
C ALA A 48 -14.79 6.61 18.93
N VAL A 49 -14.61 7.45 19.94
CA VAL A 49 -15.26 7.28 21.25
C VAL A 49 -16.76 7.60 21.18
N GLY A 50 -17.18 8.56 20.34
CA GLY A 50 -18.58 8.90 20.11
C GLY A 50 -19.36 7.77 19.41
N ALA A 51 -18.74 7.09 18.43
CA ALA A 51 -19.37 6.00 17.71
C ALA A 51 -19.58 4.74 18.58
N ILE A 52 -18.68 4.47 19.52
CA ILE A 52 -18.80 3.34 20.45
C ILE A 52 -19.91 3.60 21.48
N ALA A 53 -20.09 4.82 21.95
CA ALA A 53 -21.16 5.18 22.87
C ALA A 53 -22.56 5.05 22.22
N LEU A 54 -22.69 5.38 20.92
CA LEU A 54 -23.97 5.30 20.21
C LEU A 54 -24.41 3.85 19.92
N LEU A 55 -23.48 2.91 19.81
CA LEU A 55 -23.76 1.50 19.55
C LEU A 55 -24.18 0.73 20.82
N LEU A 56 -23.94 1.28 22.02
CA LEU A 56 -24.32 0.67 23.28
C LEU A 56 -25.72 1.08 23.78
N GLU A 57 -26.30 2.16 23.26
CA GLU A 57 -27.64 2.63 23.67
C GLU A 57 -28.81 2.06 22.84
N PHE A 58 -28.56 1.40 21.70
CA PHE A 58 -29.65 0.83 20.88
C PHE A 58 -29.82 -0.70 20.98
N GLY A 59 -29.23 -1.33 21.99
CA GLY A 59 -29.22 -2.80 22.18
C GLY A 59 -30.14 -3.35 23.26
N SER A 60 -31.21 -2.66 23.69
CA SER A 60 -32.18 -3.28 24.63
C SER A 60 -33.57 -2.68 24.51
N ALA A 61 -34.39 -3.26 23.67
CA ALA A 61 -35.83 -3.17 23.81
C ALA A 61 -36.40 -4.57 23.44
N GLY A 62 -36.64 -5.38 24.44
CA GLY A 62 -37.41 -6.60 24.34
C GLY A 62 -38.90 -6.25 24.30
N GLY A 63 -39.68 -7.09 23.62
CA GLY A 63 -41.13 -7.01 23.57
C GLY A 63 -41.68 -8.37 23.20
N ASP A 64 -42.18 -9.07 24.21
CA ASP A 64 -42.97 -10.29 24.08
C ASP A 64 -44.25 -10.03 23.28
N GLY A 65 -44.66 -10.99 22.47
CA GLY A 65 -45.94 -10.97 21.74
C GLY A 65 -46.25 -12.33 21.11
N ASP A 66 -46.99 -13.13 21.85
CA ASP A 66 -47.54 -14.43 21.53
C ASP A 66 -48.54 -14.38 20.34
N GLY A 67 -48.64 -15.43 19.53
CA GLY A 67 -49.75 -15.58 18.61
C GLY A 67 -49.52 -16.49 17.38
N GLY A 68 -49.96 -17.73 17.46
CA GLY A 68 -49.84 -18.83 16.54
C GLY A 68 -50.32 -18.62 15.08
N GLY A 69 -49.92 -19.55 14.22
CA GLY A 69 -50.49 -19.72 12.88
C GLY A 69 -49.55 -20.33 11.85
N ASN A 70 -49.59 -21.62 11.78
CA ASN A 70 -49.11 -22.51 10.74
C ASN A 70 -49.28 -21.98 9.31
N ARG A 71 -48.20 -22.01 8.46
CA ARG A 71 -48.26 -22.41 7.03
C ARG A 71 -46.86 -22.44 6.42
N ASP A 72 -46.48 -23.66 6.02
CA ASP A 72 -45.37 -23.92 5.11
C ASP A 72 -45.34 -22.98 3.91
N ARG A 73 -44.28 -22.17 3.80
CA ARG A 73 -43.71 -21.69 2.54
C ARG A 73 -42.22 -21.55 2.75
N ARG A 74 -41.45 -22.51 2.25
CA ARG A 74 -40.03 -22.37 1.99
C ARG A 74 -39.82 -21.23 1.00
N ALA A 75 -39.69 -20.01 1.49
CA ALA A 75 -39.10 -18.92 0.76
C ALA A 75 -37.59 -18.95 1.06
N GLY A 76 -36.81 -19.37 0.07
CA GLY A 76 -35.36 -19.24 0.13
C GLY A 76 -34.99 -17.75 0.33
N GLY A 77 -34.68 -17.37 1.56
CA GLY A 77 -34.08 -16.07 1.85
C GLY A 77 -32.79 -15.89 1.02
N PRO A 78 -32.37 -14.67 0.71
CA PRO A 78 -31.15 -14.43 -0.01
C PRO A 78 -30.02 -15.08 0.79
N ARG A 79 -29.40 -16.10 0.20
CA ARG A 79 -28.20 -16.74 0.72
C ARG A 79 -27.17 -15.64 0.88
N PRO A 80 -26.58 -15.40 2.07
CA PRO A 80 -25.50 -14.42 2.18
C PRO A 80 -24.48 -14.74 1.09
N ALA A 81 -24.16 -13.76 0.27
CA ALA A 81 -23.16 -13.93 -0.77
C ALA A 81 -21.91 -14.48 -0.10
N ALA A 82 -21.52 -15.71 -0.47
CA ALA A 82 -20.34 -16.35 0.08
C ALA A 82 -19.17 -15.40 -0.20
N VAL A 83 -18.59 -14.82 0.84
CA VAL A 83 -17.37 -14.01 0.72
C VAL A 83 -16.35 -14.91 0.03
N PRO A 84 -15.78 -14.49 -1.12
CA PRO A 84 -14.84 -15.32 -1.83
C PRO A 84 -13.72 -15.72 -0.87
N SER A 85 -13.52 -17.01 -0.65
CA SER A 85 -12.54 -17.57 0.29
C SER A 85 -11.08 -17.34 -0.11
N ALA A 86 -10.83 -16.57 -1.16
CA ALA A 86 -9.55 -16.47 -1.86
C ALA A 86 -9.13 -15.03 -2.17
N THR A 87 -9.46 -14.07 -1.30
CA THR A 87 -9.08 -12.67 -1.54
C THR A 87 -7.63 -12.44 -1.12
N PRO A 88 -6.75 -11.89 -2.00
CA PRO A 88 -5.38 -11.56 -1.63
C PRO A 88 -5.32 -10.51 -0.52
N VAL A 89 -4.37 -10.66 0.40
CA VAL A 89 -4.16 -9.74 1.54
C VAL A 89 -2.73 -9.21 1.50
N LEU A 90 -2.56 -7.90 1.63
CA LEU A 90 -1.26 -7.27 1.78
C LEU A 90 -0.89 -7.19 3.27
N LEU A 91 0.23 -7.79 3.63
CA LEU A 91 0.88 -7.60 4.92
C LEU A 91 2.04 -6.61 4.75
N ALA A 92 1.98 -5.51 5.47
CA ALA A 92 2.99 -4.45 5.45
C ALA A 92 3.58 -4.25 6.85
N GLN A 93 4.89 -4.33 6.97
CA GLN A 93 5.59 -3.94 8.20
C GLN A 93 5.92 -2.46 8.16
N GLN A 94 5.61 -1.75 9.23
CA GLN A 94 5.92 -0.34 9.42
C GLN A 94 6.68 -0.12 10.72
N GLN A 95 7.80 0.62 10.66
CA GLN A 95 8.55 1.03 11.84
C GLN A 95 8.21 2.47 12.20
N GLY A 96 7.63 2.68 13.37
CA GLY A 96 7.12 3.99 13.79
C GLY A 96 6.06 4.52 12.81
N SER A 97 6.24 5.74 12.32
CA SER A 97 5.38 6.37 11.30
C SER A 97 6.07 6.50 9.94
N GLY A 98 7.12 5.71 9.70
CA GLY A 98 7.90 5.73 8.48
C GLY A 98 7.25 4.97 7.32
N PRO A 99 7.98 4.82 6.21
CA PRO A 99 7.54 4.00 5.09
C PRO A 99 7.43 2.51 5.48
N ALA A 100 6.73 1.74 4.67
CA ALA A 100 6.73 0.30 4.81
C ALA A 100 8.12 -0.27 4.53
N VAL A 101 8.65 -1.08 5.45
CA VAL A 101 9.98 -1.69 5.35
C VAL A 101 9.92 -3.13 4.82
N SER A 102 8.76 -3.77 4.87
CA SER A 102 8.50 -5.09 4.30
C SER A 102 7.08 -5.14 3.73
N LEU A 103 6.93 -5.69 2.55
CA LEU A 103 5.66 -5.83 1.84
C LEU A 103 5.52 -7.25 1.31
N THR A 104 4.49 -7.95 1.74
CA THR A 104 4.18 -9.32 1.29
C THR A 104 2.71 -9.45 0.96
N VAL A 105 2.37 -9.87 -0.26
CA VAL A 105 1.00 -10.19 -0.63
C VAL A 105 0.78 -11.69 -0.47
N LEU A 106 -0.16 -12.04 0.39
CA LEU A 106 -0.63 -13.39 0.58
C LEU A 106 -1.76 -13.65 -0.42
N VAL A 107 -1.55 -14.56 -1.35
CA VAL A 107 -2.50 -14.86 -2.44
C VAL A 107 -2.97 -16.31 -2.31
N PRO A 108 -4.09 -16.57 -1.60
CA PRO A 108 -4.66 -17.91 -1.55
C PRO A 108 -5.11 -18.40 -2.93
N THR A 109 -5.06 -19.71 -3.16
CA THR A 109 -5.69 -20.29 -4.36
C THR A 109 -7.20 -20.11 -4.32
N ALA A 110 -7.85 -20.14 -5.51
CA ALA A 110 -9.31 -20.07 -5.60
C ALA A 110 -10.04 -21.17 -4.81
N LYS A 111 -9.38 -22.30 -4.57
CA LYS A 111 -9.90 -23.42 -3.78
C LYS A 111 -9.61 -23.30 -2.28
N GLY A 112 -8.93 -22.24 -1.85
CA GLY A 112 -8.53 -22.02 -0.44
C GLY A 112 -7.54 -23.06 0.10
N LYS A 113 -6.77 -23.72 -0.76
CA LYS A 113 -5.74 -24.72 -0.39
C LYS A 113 -4.40 -24.35 -0.99
N GLY A 114 -3.48 -23.84 -0.15
CA GLY A 114 -2.20 -23.31 -0.58
C GLY A 114 -2.33 -21.94 -1.24
N GLY A 115 -1.25 -21.49 -1.90
CA GLY A 115 -1.25 -20.18 -2.52
C GLY A 115 0.13 -19.71 -2.99
N THR A 116 0.23 -18.39 -3.16
CA THR A 116 1.49 -17.72 -3.51
C THR A 116 1.76 -16.60 -2.51
N LEU A 117 3.00 -16.49 -2.06
CA LEU A 117 3.51 -15.28 -1.42
C LEU A 117 4.20 -14.42 -2.48
N VAL A 118 3.80 -13.16 -2.59
CA VAL A 118 4.44 -12.20 -3.49
C VAL A 118 5.17 -11.17 -2.65
N LEU A 119 6.49 -11.21 -2.68
CA LEU A 119 7.36 -10.25 -2.01
C LEU A 119 7.54 -9.03 -2.91
N VAL A 120 7.23 -7.85 -2.38
CA VAL A 120 7.35 -6.58 -3.10
C VAL A 120 8.52 -5.79 -2.53
N PRO A 121 9.56 -5.46 -3.31
CA PRO A 121 10.63 -4.60 -2.84
C PRO A 121 10.07 -3.21 -2.48
N PRO A 122 10.23 -2.69 -1.26
CA PRO A 122 9.67 -1.39 -0.86
C PRO A 122 10.20 -0.20 -1.67
N GLY A 123 11.43 -0.31 -2.21
CA GLY A 123 12.04 0.68 -3.11
C GLY A 123 11.54 0.63 -4.56
N THR A 124 10.54 -0.21 -4.89
CA THR A 124 9.99 -0.27 -6.25
C THR A 124 9.29 1.05 -6.60
N MET A 125 9.81 1.72 -7.63
CA MET A 125 9.25 2.96 -8.13
C MET A 125 7.92 2.70 -8.83
N THR A 126 6.90 3.41 -8.40
CA THR A 126 5.56 3.33 -8.97
C THR A 126 4.87 4.68 -8.83
N GLU A 127 3.84 4.90 -9.62
CA GLU A 127 3.07 6.11 -9.48
C GLU A 127 2.15 6.03 -8.26
N VAL A 128 2.39 6.93 -7.30
CA VAL A 128 1.55 7.13 -6.12
C VAL A 128 0.60 8.27 -6.42
N VAL A 129 -0.69 8.01 -6.32
CA VAL A 129 -1.74 8.95 -6.73
C VAL A 129 -1.60 10.29 -6.03
N ALA A 130 -1.67 11.37 -6.79
CA ALA A 130 -1.49 12.76 -6.38
C ALA A 130 -0.08 13.12 -5.86
N LEU A 131 0.89 12.19 -5.92
CA LEU A 131 2.25 12.44 -5.44
C LEU A 131 3.29 12.22 -6.54
N GLY A 132 2.94 11.51 -7.61
CA GLY A 132 3.86 11.19 -8.71
C GLY A 132 4.64 9.91 -8.49
N LEU A 133 5.84 9.84 -9.07
CA LEU A 133 6.69 8.66 -9.02
C LEU A 133 7.42 8.59 -7.68
N GLU A 134 7.05 7.63 -6.85
CA GLU A 134 7.59 7.41 -5.50
C GLU A 134 7.87 5.91 -5.26
N PRO A 135 8.76 5.55 -4.32
CA PRO A 135 8.90 4.17 -3.86
C PRO A 135 7.59 3.66 -3.26
N VAL A 136 7.18 2.43 -3.60
CA VAL A 136 5.91 1.85 -3.13
C VAL A 136 5.79 1.86 -1.60
N GLY A 137 6.88 1.65 -0.87
CA GLY A 137 6.89 1.67 0.60
C GLY A 137 6.50 3.02 1.18
N ARG A 138 6.81 4.14 0.50
CA ARG A 138 6.48 5.49 0.93
C ARG A 138 5.01 5.85 0.80
N SER A 139 4.24 5.09 0.01
CA SER A 139 2.80 5.33 -0.07
C SER A 139 2.09 5.15 1.28
N LEU A 140 2.70 4.40 2.22
CA LEU A 140 2.15 4.21 3.56
C LEU A 140 2.28 5.46 4.44
N ASP A 141 3.47 6.05 4.57
CA ASP A 141 3.69 7.25 5.38
C ASP A 141 3.13 8.52 4.72
N LEU A 142 3.02 8.53 3.39
CA LEU A 142 2.46 9.64 2.63
C LEU A 142 0.92 9.67 2.60
N GLY A 143 0.23 8.55 2.89
CA GLY A 143 -1.24 8.55 2.82
C GLY A 143 -1.94 7.36 3.45
N GLY A 144 -1.27 6.63 4.32
CA GLY A 144 -1.87 5.56 5.12
C GLY A 144 -2.15 4.26 4.36
N PRO A 145 -2.81 3.30 5.05
CA PRO A 145 -3.04 1.96 4.53
C PRO A 145 -3.80 1.90 3.20
N GLN A 146 -4.81 2.75 3.03
CA GLN A 146 -5.63 2.77 1.81
C GLN A 146 -4.81 3.20 0.59
N ARG A 147 -3.89 4.17 0.76
CA ARG A 147 -3.00 4.60 -0.33
C ARG A 147 -1.99 3.52 -0.66
N LEU A 148 -1.41 2.88 0.36
CA LEU A 148 -0.53 1.74 0.14
C LEU A 148 -1.24 0.62 -0.63
N GLN A 149 -2.47 0.26 -0.23
CA GLN A 149 -3.28 -0.75 -0.92
C GLN A 149 -3.47 -0.38 -2.40
N ALA A 150 -3.98 0.82 -2.66
CA ALA A 150 -4.22 1.29 -4.03
C ALA A 150 -2.94 1.31 -4.87
N THR A 151 -1.80 1.70 -4.26
CA THR A 151 -0.49 1.73 -4.93
C THR A 151 0.00 0.32 -5.28
N VAL A 152 -0.13 -0.65 -4.36
CA VAL A 152 0.27 -2.05 -4.62
C VAL A 152 -0.68 -2.72 -5.62
N GLU A 153 -1.99 -2.48 -5.53
CA GLU A 153 -2.97 -2.95 -6.52
C GLU A 153 -2.65 -2.46 -7.92
N ASN A 154 -2.25 -1.19 -8.02
CA ASN A 154 -1.83 -0.60 -9.27
C ASN A 154 -0.54 -1.24 -9.80
N LEU A 155 0.49 -1.31 -8.96
CA LEU A 155 1.77 -1.92 -9.31
C LEU A 155 1.59 -3.34 -9.86
N LEU A 156 0.72 -4.13 -9.22
CA LEU A 156 0.47 -5.52 -9.61
C LEU A 156 -0.59 -5.68 -10.71
N GLY A 157 -1.42 -4.67 -10.96
CA GLY A 157 -2.60 -4.80 -11.83
C GLY A 157 -3.61 -5.82 -11.30
N ALA A 158 -3.68 -6.00 -9.97
CA ALA A 158 -4.52 -6.99 -9.30
C ALA A 158 -5.19 -6.40 -8.06
N SER A 159 -6.45 -6.76 -7.82
CA SER A 159 -7.18 -6.27 -6.64
C SER A 159 -6.78 -7.02 -5.37
N LEU A 160 -6.66 -6.29 -4.27
CA LEU A 160 -6.43 -6.81 -2.92
C LEU A 160 -7.70 -6.63 -2.09
N GLY A 161 -7.98 -7.56 -1.19
CA GLY A 161 -9.15 -7.46 -0.32
C GLY A 161 -8.92 -6.56 0.89
N GLU A 162 -7.74 -6.60 1.44
CA GLU A 162 -7.41 -5.89 2.68
C GLU A 162 -5.90 -5.64 2.76
N VAL A 163 -5.52 -4.60 3.51
CA VAL A 163 -4.14 -4.37 3.93
C VAL A 163 -4.04 -4.44 5.45
N ALA A 164 -3.14 -5.29 5.94
CA ALA A 164 -2.77 -5.39 7.34
C ALA A 164 -1.43 -4.67 7.54
N VAL A 165 -1.44 -3.52 8.21
CA VAL A 165 -0.22 -2.83 8.62
C VAL A 165 0.12 -3.26 10.03
N VAL A 166 1.33 -3.75 10.22
CA VAL A 166 1.82 -4.30 11.49
C VAL A 166 3.13 -3.62 11.89
N ASN A 167 3.30 -3.40 13.18
CA ASN A 167 4.56 -2.98 13.76
C ASN A 167 5.42 -4.18 14.19
N ASP A 168 6.60 -3.91 14.71
CA ASP A 168 7.55 -4.95 15.12
C ASP A 168 6.98 -5.85 16.22
N ASP A 169 6.26 -5.30 17.21
CA ASP A 169 5.63 -6.07 18.29
C ASP A 169 4.51 -6.99 17.77
N ALA A 170 3.72 -6.52 16.82
CA ALA A 170 2.68 -7.33 16.20
C ALA A 170 3.25 -8.50 15.40
N ILE A 171 4.37 -8.32 14.70
CA ILE A 171 5.08 -9.43 14.03
C ILE A 171 5.57 -10.44 15.04
N ALA A 172 6.22 -9.98 16.11
CA ALA A 172 6.68 -10.86 17.19
C ALA A 172 5.52 -11.68 17.78
N ALA A 173 4.39 -11.02 18.07
CA ALA A 173 3.20 -11.69 18.60
C ALA A 173 2.59 -12.72 17.63
N MET A 174 2.62 -12.45 16.32
CA MET A 174 2.13 -13.40 15.31
C MET A 174 3.03 -14.64 15.18
N VAL A 175 4.33 -14.52 15.41
CA VAL A 175 5.29 -15.63 15.31
C VAL A 175 5.41 -16.40 16.62
N ALA A 176 5.24 -15.73 17.77
CA ALA A 176 5.43 -16.32 19.10
C ALA A 176 4.76 -17.69 19.33
N PRO A 177 3.53 -17.97 18.82
CA PRO A 177 2.88 -19.28 19.04
C PRO A 177 3.62 -20.47 18.44
N VAL A 178 4.45 -20.27 17.41
CA VAL A 178 5.26 -21.36 16.81
C VAL A 178 6.67 -21.41 17.38
N GLY A 179 7.06 -20.42 18.19
CA GLY A 179 8.40 -20.32 18.76
C GLY A 179 9.45 -19.88 17.76
N PRO A 180 10.73 -20.11 18.07
CA PRO A 180 11.86 -19.67 17.23
C PRO A 180 11.88 -20.33 15.87
N LEU A 181 12.21 -19.55 14.84
CA LEU A 181 12.31 -20.00 13.46
C LEU A 181 13.77 -20.31 13.11
N THR A 182 14.03 -21.48 12.52
CA THR A 182 15.36 -21.82 12.02
C THR A 182 15.45 -21.47 10.54
N VAL A 183 16.36 -20.57 10.21
CA VAL A 183 16.64 -20.15 8.82
C VAL A 183 18.10 -20.42 8.46
N ARG A 184 18.34 -20.73 7.19
CA ARG A 184 19.71 -20.87 6.69
C ARG A 184 20.04 -19.68 5.80
N LEU A 185 21.09 -18.96 6.15
CA LEU A 185 21.56 -17.80 5.39
C LEU A 185 22.77 -18.18 4.51
N PRO A 186 22.78 -17.80 3.23
CA PRO A 186 23.93 -18.02 2.36
C PRO A 186 25.13 -17.14 2.77
N HIS A 187 24.86 -15.94 3.26
CA HIS A 187 25.87 -14.96 3.68
C HIS A 187 25.52 -14.38 5.05
N ARG A 188 26.55 -13.88 5.77
CA ARG A 188 26.32 -13.14 7.01
C ARG A 188 25.60 -11.83 6.74
N VAL A 189 24.78 -11.38 7.68
CA VAL A 189 24.07 -10.11 7.65
C VAL A 189 24.80 -9.14 8.57
N GLU A 190 25.25 -8.04 8.00
CA GLU A 190 26.00 -6.99 8.72
C GLU A 190 25.20 -5.69 8.66
N GLU A 191 25.25 -4.93 9.73
CA GLU A 191 24.71 -3.57 9.79
C GLU A 191 25.84 -2.60 10.10
N VAL A 192 25.76 -1.39 9.52
CA VAL A 192 26.72 -0.34 9.81
C VAL A 192 26.03 0.66 10.73
N ASP A 193 26.55 0.83 11.94
CA ASP A 193 26.01 1.78 12.90
C ASP A 193 26.31 3.24 12.47
N LYS A 194 25.74 4.20 13.22
CA LYS A 194 25.93 5.64 12.94
C LYS A 194 27.37 6.10 13.06
N SER A 195 28.24 5.34 13.72
CA SER A 195 29.67 5.60 13.87
C SER A 195 30.50 4.99 12.74
N GLY A 196 29.88 4.24 11.83
CA GLY A 196 30.55 3.52 10.74
C GLY A 196 31.11 2.15 11.16
N ARG A 197 30.82 1.69 12.37
CA ARG A 197 31.26 0.36 12.84
C ARG A 197 30.33 -0.70 12.28
N VAL A 198 30.95 -1.80 11.78
CA VAL A 198 30.23 -2.96 11.27
C VAL A 198 29.87 -3.90 12.42
N GLU A 199 28.59 -4.17 12.58
CA GLU A 199 28.05 -5.19 13.48
C GLU A 199 27.54 -6.37 12.67
N VAL A 200 27.91 -7.60 13.05
CA VAL A 200 27.36 -8.82 12.45
C VAL A 200 26.10 -9.18 13.20
N LEU A 201 24.95 -9.02 12.54
CA LEU A 201 23.64 -9.35 13.11
C LEU A 201 23.37 -10.85 13.08
N TYR A 202 23.68 -11.49 11.94
CA TYR A 202 23.45 -12.92 11.72
C TYR A 202 24.60 -13.52 10.92
N GLN A 203 25.03 -14.71 11.31
CA GLN A 203 26.12 -15.44 10.64
C GLN A 203 25.62 -16.16 9.37
N ALA A 204 26.52 -16.50 8.46
CA ALA A 204 26.23 -17.45 7.40
C ALA A 204 25.91 -18.84 8.00
N GLY A 205 25.05 -19.61 7.35
CA GLY A 205 24.63 -20.92 7.83
C GLY A 205 23.31 -20.90 8.62
N PRO A 206 23.05 -21.86 9.49
CA PRO A 206 21.82 -21.96 10.26
C PRO A 206 21.77 -20.88 11.35
N ASN A 207 20.65 -20.18 11.45
CA ASN A 207 20.36 -19.19 12.49
C ASN A 207 19.02 -19.51 13.13
N LYS A 208 18.95 -19.38 14.44
CA LYS A 208 17.73 -19.45 15.23
C LYS A 208 17.24 -18.02 15.46
N ILE A 209 16.10 -17.66 14.88
CA ILE A 209 15.51 -16.34 14.98
C ILE A 209 14.39 -16.40 16.01
N GLU A 210 14.57 -15.73 17.13
CA GLU A 210 13.54 -15.63 18.16
C GLU A 210 12.38 -14.77 17.65
N PRO A 211 11.13 -14.99 18.11
CA PRO A 211 9.96 -14.22 17.66
C PRO A 211 10.16 -12.70 17.76
N GLY A 212 10.80 -12.21 18.82
CA GLY A 212 11.10 -10.79 19.02
C GLY A 212 12.10 -10.21 18.01
N ASP A 213 12.93 -11.07 17.38
CA ASP A 213 13.95 -10.64 16.42
C ASP A 213 13.47 -10.71 14.96
N VAL A 214 12.30 -11.33 14.69
CA VAL A 214 11.80 -11.51 13.31
C VAL A 214 11.61 -10.17 12.61
N ALA A 215 11.06 -9.18 13.29
CA ALA A 215 10.84 -7.86 12.72
C ALA A 215 12.17 -7.17 12.33
N ARG A 216 13.19 -7.24 13.21
CA ARG A 216 14.54 -6.75 12.92
C ARG A 216 15.20 -7.54 11.78
N PHE A 217 15.01 -8.85 11.74
CA PHE A 217 15.52 -9.69 10.65
C PHE A 217 14.96 -9.29 9.28
N LEU A 218 13.66 -8.96 9.21
CA LEU A 218 12.99 -8.50 8.00
C LEU A 218 13.42 -7.08 7.59
N SER A 219 13.60 -6.17 8.53
CA SER A 219 13.91 -4.76 8.28
C SER A 219 15.40 -4.45 8.09
N ALA A 220 16.31 -5.29 8.62
CA ALA A 220 17.74 -5.07 8.51
C ALA A 220 18.19 -4.97 7.06
N LYS A 221 18.76 -3.82 6.68
CA LYS A 221 19.22 -3.59 5.29
C LYS A 221 20.42 -4.46 4.95
N GLY A 222 21.32 -4.68 5.89
CA GLY A 222 22.59 -5.36 5.64
C GLY A 222 23.53 -4.49 4.80
N ARG A 223 24.64 -5.06 4.35
CA ARG A 223 25.57 -4.45 3.39
C ARG A 223 25.27 -4.86 1.94
N GLY A 224 24.40 -5.84 1.75
CA GLY A 224 23.89 -6.28 0.46
C GLY A 224 22.78 -5.39 -0.09
N ASN A 225 22.32 -5.74 -1.26
CA ASN A 225 21.20 -5.04 -1.87
C ASN A 225 19.85 -5.49 -1.29
N ASP A 226 18.78 -4.73 -1.57
CA ASP A 226 17.43 -5.05 -1.11
C ASP A 226 16.91 -6.40 -1.66
N LEU A 227 17.41 -6.88 -2.81
CA LEU A 227 17.04 -8.18 -3.35
C LEU A 227 17.61 -9.33 -2.51
N GLU A 228 18.81 -9.17 -1.95
CA GLU A 228 19.36 -10.12 -0.96
C GLU A 228 18.52 -10.12 0.33
N ARG A 229 18.02 -8.95 0.75
CA ARG A 229 17.06 -8.87 1.85
C ARG A 229 15.78 -9.65 1.56
N LEU A 230 15.25 -9.59 0.35
CA LEU A 230 14.07 -10.37 -0.03
C LEU A 230 14.32 -11.88 -0.03
N ALA A 231 15.54 -12.34 -0.34
CA ALA A 231 15.90 -13.74 -0.15
C ALA A 231 15.83 -14.17 1.32
N ARG A 232 16.22 -13.27 2.25
CA ARG A 232 16.03 -13.51 3.69
C ARG A 232 14.56 -13.53 4.09
N HIS A 233 13.75 -12.62 3.52
CA HIS A 233 12.29 -12.64 3.74
C HIS A 233 11.70 -13.99 3.30
N GLN A 234 12.12 -14.51 2.15
CA GLN A 234 11.69 -15.83 1.71
C GLN A 234 12.04 -16.91 2.72
N ALA A 235 13.29 -16.93 3.23
CA ALA A 235 13.72 -17.92 4.21
C ALA A 235 12.89 -17.89 5.51
N ILE A 236 12.55 -16.69 6.02
CA ILE A 236 11.67 -16.54 7.19
C ILE A 236 10.26 -17.04 6.88
N TRP A 237 9.68 -16.68 5.73
CA TRP A 237 8.36 -17.12 5.34
C TRP A 237 8.28 -18.62 5.18
N ASP A 238 9.28 -19.24 4.56
CA ASP A 238 9.33 -20.70 4.38
C ASP A 238 9.41 -21.41 5.74
N ALA A 239 10.26 -20.92 6.66
CA ALA A 239 10.37 -21.46 8.02
C ALA A 239 9.06 -21.28 8.82
N TRP A 240 8.45 -20.11 8.76
CA TRP A 240 7.21 -19.83 9.49
C TRP A 240 6.04 -20.66 8.96
N LEU A 241 5.85 -20.72 7.66
CA LEU A 241 4.81 -21.56 7.06
C LEU A 241 5.03 -23.05 7.33
N ALA A 242 6.28 -23.53 7.38
CA ALA A 242 6.56 -24.90 7.77
C ALA A 242 6.19 -25.17 9.24
N ALA A 243 6.50 -24.26 10.14
CA ALA A 243 6.11 -24.34 11.55
C ALA A 243 4.57 -24.29 11.71
N LEU A 244 3.88 -23.40 11.00
CA LEU A 244 2.41 -23.31 11.01
C LEU A 244 1.73 -24.55 10.42
N LYS A 245 2.32 -25.21 9.43
CA LYS A 245 1.81 -26.50 8.92
C LYS A 245 1.90 -27.62 9.95
N ALA A 246 2.95 -27.60 10.76
CA ALA A 246 3.10 -28.54 11.88
C ALA A 246 2.14 -28.21 13.05
N GLN A 247 1.79 -26.92 13.22
CA GLN A 247 0.96 -26.40 14.30
C GLN A 247 -0.11 -25.44 13.75
N PRO A 248 -1.15 -25.91 13.03
CA PRO A 248 -2.14 -25.04 12.37
C PRO A 248 -2.90 -24.12 13.33
N ALA A 249 -3.08 -24.53 14.59
CA ALA A 249 -3.74 -23.73 15.62
C ALA A 249 -2.94 -22.48 16.03
N ALA A 250 -1.64 -22.43 15.72
CA ALA A 250 -0.77 -21.29 15.98
C ALA A 250 -0.89 -20.18 14.89
N ALA A 251 -1.70 -20.38 13.85
CA ALA A 251 -1.88 -19.38 12.81
C ALA A 251 -2.55 -18.10 13.36
N PRO A 252 -2.16 -16.91 12.87
CA PRO A 252 -2.76 -15.66 13.28
C PRO A 252 -4.28 -15.67 13.08
N THR A 253 -5.03 -15.20 14.09
CA THR A 253 -6.50 -15.16 14.06
C THR A 253 -7.07 -13.77 13.75
N GLN A 254 -6.23 -12.75 13.81
CA GLN A 254 -6.59 -11.35 13.55
C GLN A 254 -5.54 -10.64 12.67
N PRO A 255 -5.95 -9.68 11.84
CA PRO A 255 -7.35 -9.42 11.42
C PRO A 255 -7.93 -10.57 10.60
N ALA A 256 -9.25 -10.65 10.51
CA ALA A 256 -9.96 -11.80 9.94
C ALA A 256 -9.56 -12.19 8.50
N ALA A 257 -9.23 -11.19 7.65
CA ALA A 257 -8.78 -11.46 6.29
C ALA A 257 -7.38 -12.12 6.29
N LEU A 258 -6.48 -11.66 7.15
CA LEU A 258 -5.15 -12.25 7.31
C LEU A 258 -5.26 -13.69 7.84
N ALA A 259 -6.11 -13.92 8.84
CA ALA A 259 -6.39 -15.25 9.37
C ALA A 259 -6.86 -16.24 8.28
N ARG A 260 -7.81 -15.82 7.44
CA ARG A 260 -8.28 -16.63 6.31
C ARG A 260 -7.17 -16.92 5.31
N ALA A 261 -6.32 -15.92 5.00
CA ALA A 261 -5.19 -16.10 4.10
C ALA A 261 -4.19 -17.11 4.65
N PHE A 262 -3.82 -17.01 5.94
CA PHE A 262 -2.93 -17.99 6.59
C PHE A 262 -3.54 -19.39 6.60
N THR A 263 -4.80 -19.54 6.97
CA THR A 263 -5.49 -20.83 6.96
C THR A 263 -5.43 -21.49 5.58
N ALA A 264 -5.66 -20.71 4.52
CA ALA A 264 -5.55 -21.22 3.16
C ALA A 264 -4.10 -21.63 2.79
N LEU A 265 -3.12 -20.79 3.13
CA LEU A 265 -1.71 -21.05 2.80
C LEU A 265 -1.18 -22.30 3.50
N VAL A 266 -1.47 -22.49 4.79
CA VAL A 266 -0.98 -23.65 5.56
C VAL A 266 -1.65 -24.95 5.14
N SER A 267 -2.84 -24.90 4.53
CA SER A 267 -3.61 -26.09 4.12
C SER A 267 -3.14 -26.71 2.78
N GLY A 268 -2.11 -26.13 2.11
CA GLY A 268 -1.62 -26.65 0.83
C GLY A 268 -0.21 -26.18 0.46
N PRO A 269 0.21 -26.42 -0.78
CA PRO A 269 1.51 -25.98 -1.27
C PRO A 269 1.53 -24.45 -1.42
N VAL A 270 2.64 -23.82 -1.01
CA VAL A 270 2.88 -22.38 -1.17
C VAL A 270 4.10 -22.16 -2.06
N ARG A 271 4.01 -21.18 -2.95
CA ARG A 271 5.11 -20.72 -3.80
C ARG A 271 5.47 -19.30 -3.40
N THR A 272 6.76 -19.00 -3.26
CA THR A 272 7.21 -17.62 -3.06
C THR A 272 7.67 -17.03 -4.39
N ARG A 273 7.27 -15.81 -4.67
CA ARG A 273 7.63 -15.02 -5.83
C ARG A 273 8.10 -13.65 -5.38
N VAL A 274 9.08 -13.11 -6.06
CA VAL A 274 9.52 -11.71 -5.90
C VAL A 274 9.04 -10.93 -7.11
N VAL A 275 8.51 -9.72 -6.90
CA VAL A 275 8.17 -8.82 -8.01
C VAL A 275 9.41 -8.62 -8.88
N PRO A 276 9.34 -8.89 -10.19
CA PRO A 276 10.48 -8.78 -11.08
C PRO A 276 10.86 -7.32 -11.28
N VAL A 277 12.03 -6.95 -10.78
CA VAL A 277 12.55 -5.60 -10.83
C VAL A 277 13.98 -5.57 -11.37
N GLU A 278 14.41 -4.39 -11.80
CA GLU A 278 15.78 -4.07 -12.14
C GLU A 278 16.21 -2.81 -11.38
N SER A 279 17.50 -2.60 -11.15
CA SER A 279 18.00 -1.41 -10.47
C SER A 279 17.65 -0.15 -11.25
N PHE A 280 17.11 0.86 -10.55
CA PHE A 280 16.78 2.17 -11.09
C PHE A 280 17.76 3.25 -10.59
N GLY A 281 18.42 3.00 -9.47
CA GLY A 281 19.37 3.91 -8.83
C GLY A 281 19.33 3.80 -7.32
N THR A 282 19.86 4.83 -6.65
CA THR A 282 19.86 4.94 -5.19
C THR A 282 19.41 6.34 -4.77
N SER A 283 18.67 6.42 -3.66
CA SER A 283 18.28 7.66 -3.01
C SER A 283 18.91 7.72 -1.62
N PRO A 284 19.42 8.88 -1.17
CA PRO A 284 19.92 9.04 0.20
C PRO A 284 18.85 8.79 1.29
N GLU A 285 17.57 9.01 0.95
CA GLU A 285 16.45 8.88 1.88
C GLU A 285 15.88 7.45 1.86
N ASP A 286 15.72 6.88 0.66
CA ASP A 286 14.97 5.65 0.43
C ASP A 286 15.89 4.42 0.24
N GLY A 287 17.17 4.63 -0.03
CA GLY A 287 18.12 3.57 -0.36
C GLY A 287 18.04 3.16 -1.83
N GLU A 288 18.04 1.86 -2.11
CA GLU A 288 17.95 1.34 -3.48
C GLU A 288 16.56 1.50 -4.08
N LEU A 289 16.53 1.97 -5.31
CA LEU A 289 15.32 2.16 -6.10
C LEU A 289 15.28 1.15 -7.25
N TYR A 290 14.09 0.67 -7.55
CA TYR A 290 13.87 -0.35 -8.56
C TYR A 290 12.81 0.06 -9.56
N LYS A 291 12.99 -0.38 -10.80
CA LYS A 291 12.00 -0.30 -11.86
C LYS A 291 11.45 -1.70 -12.14
N VAL A 292 10.16 -1.79 -12.36
CA VAL A 292 9.49 -3.06 -12.68
C VAL A 292 9.81 -3.51 -14.09
N ARG A 293 10.08 -4.79 -14.27
CA ARG A 293 10.11 -5.47 -15.57
C ARG A 293 8.68 -5.88 -15.97
N ALA A 294 7.98 -4.96 -16.66
CA ALA A 294 6.53 -5.02 -16.87
C ALA A 294 6.04 -6.34 -17.50
N ALA A 295 6.73 -6.86 -18.53
CA ALA A 295 6.33 -8.10 -19.18
C ALA A 295 6.47 -9.33 -18.27
N GLU A 296 7.49 -9.36 -17.41
CA GLU A 296 7.69 -10.43 -16.42
C GLU A 296 6.67 -10.33 -15.29
N LEU A 297 6.38 -9.10 -14.84
CA LEU A 297 5.34 -8.86 -13.84
C LEU A 297 3.98 -9.33 -14.33
N ALA A 298 3.58 -8.98 -15.56
CA ALA A 298 2.32 -9.42 -16.14
C ALA A 298 2.19 -10.97 -16.17
N ARG A 299 3.26 -11.68 -16.54
CA ARG A 299 3.28 -13.15 -16.50
C ARG A 299 3.20 -13.70 -15.07
N MET A 300 3.91 -13.07 -14.12
CA MET A 300 3.86 -13.45 -12.71
C MET A 300 2.45 -13.27 -12.14
N VAL A 301 1.83 -12.13 -12.39
CA VAL A 301 0.47 -11.82 -11.91
C VAL A 301 -0.54 -12.79 -12.52
N ALA A 302 -0.52 -13.03 -13.83
CA ALA A 302 -1.42 -13.96 -14.48
C ALA A 302 -1.35 -15.39 -13.89
N SER A 303 -0.16 -15.82 -13.45
CA SER A 303 0.03 -17.15 -12.83
C SER A 303 -0.24 -17.18 -11.32
N SER A 304 -0.15 -16.06 -10.63
CA SER A 304 -0.24 -16.00 -9.15
C SER A 304 -1.60 -15.50 -8.65
N PHE A 305 -2.32 -14.68 -9.44
CA PHE A 305 -3.61 -14.09 -9.09
C PHE A 305 -4.73 -14.63 -9.99
N PRO A 306 -5.18 -15.86 -9.81
CA PRO A 306 -6.09 -16.51 -10.75
C PRO A 306 -7.46 -15.83 -10.87
N THR A 307 -7.88 -15.06 -9.86
CA THR A 307 -9.12 -14.28 -9.88
C THR A 307 -8.96 -12.89 -10.50
N ALA A 308 -7.77 -12.32 -10.50
CA ALA A 308 -7.50 -11.01 -11.08
C ALA A 308 -7.60 -11.02 -12.62
N ALA A 309 -7.15 -12.10 -13.27
CA ALA A 309 -7.27 -12.28 -14.71
C ALA A 309 -8.72 -12.38 -15.22
N LYS A 310 -9.66 -12.79 -14.34
CA LYS A 310 -11.10 -12.82 -14.66
C LYS A 310 -11.82 -11.50 -14.43
N GLN A 311 -11.26 -10.61 -13.60
CA GLN A 311 -11.85 -9.31 -13.30
C GLN A 311 -11.54 -8.24 -14.36
N GLY A 312 -10.52 -8.42 -15.20
CA GLY A 312 -10.16 -7.46 -16.24
C GLY A 312 -11.26 -7.22 -17.29
N ALA A 313 -12.17 -8.19 -17.52
CA ALA A 313 -13.28 -8.06 -18.46
C ALA A 313 -14.57 -7.48 -17.83
N GLN A 314 -14.69 -7.44 -16.52
CA GLN A 314 -15.87 -6.93 -15.77
C GLN A 314 -15.49 -5.97 -14.63
N ALA A 315 -14.25 -5.54 -14.52
CA ALA A 315 -13.83 -4.60 -13.50
C ALA A 315 -14.58 -3.27 -13.66
N ARG A 316 -15.17 -2.79 -12.56
CA ARG A 316 -15.72 -1.44 -12.50
C ARG A 316 -14.60 -0.44 -12.77
N PRO A 317 -14.84 0.62 -13.56
CA PRO A 317 -13.83 1.64 -13.80
C PRO A 317 -13.30 2.20 -12.47
N ARG A 318 -11.99 2.16 -12.30
CA ARG A 318 -11.31 2.73 -11.13
C ARG A 318 -11.21 4.24 -11.32
N VAL A 319 -11.77 4.98 -10.36
CA VAL A 319 -11.92 6.44 -10.48
C VAL A 319 -11.21 7.15 -9.35
N GLN A 320 -10.49 8.21 -9.70
CA GLN A 320 -10.02 9.24 -8.78
C GLN A 320 -10.92 10.47 -8.91
N ILE A 321 -11.24 11.10 -7.78
CA ILE A 321 -11.99 12.37 -7.74
C ILE A 321 -11.10 13.43 -7.12
N LEU A 322 -10.84 14.50 -7.84
CA LEU A 322 -10.10 15.67 -7.37
C LEU A 322 -11.04 16.87 -7.31
N ASN A 323 -11.18 17.45 -6.12
CA ASN A 323 -11.96 18.67 -5.93
C ASN A 323 -11.18 19.88 -6.48
N GLY A 324 -11.65 20.46 -7.56
CA GLY A 324 -11.08 21.63 -8.21
C GLY A 324 -11.74 22.97 -7.83
N THR A 325 -12.72 22.95 -6.90
CA THR A 325 -13.44 24.16 -6.49
C THR A 325 -13.20 24.57 -5.04
N GLY A 326 -12.66 23.63 -4.22
CA GLY A 326 -12.49 23.84 -2.78
C GLY A 326 -13.77 23.67 -1.95
N ALA A 327 -14.94 23.37 -2.57
CA ALA A 327 -16.19 23.16 -1.85
C ALA A 327 -16.12 21.89 -1.00
N VAL A 328 -16.56 21.98 0.27
CA VAL A 328 -16.56 20.86 1.21
C VAL A 328 -17.61 19.83 0.79
N GLY A 329 -17.29 18.53 0.86
CA GLY A 329 -18.20 17.44 0.54
C GLY A 329 -18.40 17.15 -0.96
N LEU A 330 -17.77 17.92 -1.85
CA LEU A 330 -17.93 17.78 -3.30
C LEU A 330 -17.55 16.39 -3.81
N ALA A 331 -16.47 15.81 -3.29
CA ALA A 331 -16.03 14.47 -3.67
C ALA A 331 -17.03 13.38 -3.26
N ASP A 332 -17.72 13.55 -2.14
CA ASP A 332 -18.75 12.62 -1.68
C ASP A 332 -20.00 12.71 -2.57
N SER A 333 -20.44 13.93 -2.94
CA SER A 333 -21.54 14.15 -3.89
C SER A 333 -21.24 13.52 -5.26
N VAL A 334 -20.00 13.62 -5.74
CA VAL A 334 -19.57 12.96 -6.99
C VAL A 334 -19.60 11.43 -6.84
N ARG A 335 -19.12 10.90 -5.71
CA ARG A 335 -19.15 9.46 -5.43
C ARG A 335 -20.58 8.92 -5.43
N ASP A 336 -21.50 9.63 -4.78
CA ASP A 336 -22.92 9.26 -4.72
C ASP A 336 -23.55 9.27 -6.11
N ARG A 337 -23.23 10.28 -6.93
CA ARG A 337 -23.70 10.38 -8.33
C ARG A 337 -23.17 9.23 -9.20
N LEU A 338 -21.93 8.80 -9.02
CA LEU A 338 -21.33 7.69 -9.74
C LEU A 338 -21.95 6.34 -9.33
N GLY A 339 -22.30 6.18 -8.05
CA GLY A 339 -22.90 4.98 -7.50
C GLY A 339 -22.01 3.73 -7.58
N ALA A 340 -22.61 2.56 -7.37
CA ALA A 340 -21.90 1.28 -7.29
C ALA A 340 -21.34 0.77 -8.63
N ALA A 341 -21.61 1.43 -9.74
CA ALA A 341 -21.08 1.05 -11.06
C ALA A 341 -19.60 1.42 -11.25
N PHE A 342 -19.08 2.26 -10.38
CA PHE A 342 -17.68 2.74 -10.42
C PHE A 342 -16.99 2.43 -9.11
N ASP A 343 -15.66 2.23 -9.20
CA ASP A 343 -14.81 1.96 -8.05
C ASP A 343 -14.02 3.22 -7.72
N VAL A 344 -14.56 4.06 -6.82
CA VAL A 344 -13.89 5.28 -6.38
C VAL A 344 -12.76 4.91 -5.42
N ARG A 345 -11.53 4.88 -5.95
CA ARG A 345 -10.33 4.50 -5.20
C ARG A 345 -9.75 5.64 -4.38
N LEU A 346 -9.86 6.85 -4.87
CA LEU A 346 -9.17 8.00 -4.29
C LEU A 346 -9.99 9.25 -4.41
N THR A 347 -9.95 10.06 -3.37
CA THR A 347 -10.47 11.41 -3.34
C THR A 347 -9.40 12.36 -2.82
N GLY A 348 -9.35 13.57 -3.36
CA GLY A 348 -8.39 14.57 -2.96
C GLY A 348 -8.74 15.94 -3.50
N ASN A 349 -7.82 16.89 -3.35
CA ASN A 349 -7.94 18.22 -3.93
C ASN A 349 -7.09 18.28 -5.21
N ALA A 350 -7.57 19.06 -6.19
CA ALA A 350 -6.76 19.44 -7.33
C ALA A 350 -5.61 20.37 -6.91
N ALA A 351 -4.67 20.61 -7.80
CA ALA A 351 -3.52 21.48 -7.53
C ALA A 351 -3.95 22.93 -7.24
N ALA A 352 -5.07 23.36 -7.81
CA ALA A 352 -5.72 24.66 -7.60
C ALA A 352 -7.24 24.50 -7.45
N PHE A 353 -7.92 25.50 -6.87
CA PHE A 353 -9.36 25.51 -6.68
C PHE A 353 -10.09 26.48 -7.63
N ASP A 354 -9.53 26.66 -8.81
CA ASP A 354 -10.02 27.57 -9.84
C ASP A 354 -10.66 26.87 -11.04
N GLN A 355 -10.98 25.57 -10.90
CA GLN A 355 -11.53 24.76 -11.97
C GLN A 355 -12.99 25.16 -12.28
N ASP A 356 -13.22 25.78 -13.41
CA ASP A 356 -14.56 26.19 -13.82
C ASP A 356 -15.38 25.04 -14.44
N LYS A 357 -14.72 24.16 -15.20
CA LYS A 357 -15.36 23.02 -15.86
C LYS A 357 -14.76 21.71 -15.40
N THR A 358 -15.61 20.72 -15.21
CA THR A 358 -15.22 19.36 -14.87
C THR A 358 -14.44 18.74 -16.03
N GLU A 359 -13.28 18.16 -15.71
CA GLU A 359 -12.47 17.41 -16.65
C GLU A 359 -12.46 15.93 -16.27
N ILE A 360 -12.55 15.06 -17.27
CA ILE A 360 -12.54 13.60 -17.14
C ILE A 360 -11.29 13.10 -17.89
N VAL A 361 -10.21 12.92 -17.14
CA VAL A 361 -8.89 12.60 -17.66
C VAL A 361 -8.75 11.09 -17.77
N PHE A 362 -8.32 10.59 -18.94
CA PHE A 362 -7.99 9.18 -19.15
C PHE A 362 -6.57 9.04 -19.72
N TYR A 363 -5.92 7.91 -19.40
CA TYR A 363 -4.47 7.75 -19.52
C TYR A 363 -4.02 6.75 -20.60
N ALA A 364 -4.97 6.07 -21.24
CA ALA A 364 -4.73 5.17 -22.34
C ALA A 364 -5.94 5.23 -23.31
N ARG A 365 -5.70 5.07 -24.61
CA ARG A 365 -6.76 5.18 -25.62
C ARG A 365 -7.88 4.16 -25.41
N GLU A 366 -7.55 2.96 -25.00
CA GLU A 366 -8.48 1.89 -24.65
C GLU A 366 -9.38 2.21 -23.43
N LYS A 367 -8.98 3.18 -22.60
CA LYS A 367 -9.78 3.65 -21.45
C LYS A 367 -10.78 4.75 -21.80
N GLN A 368 -10.79 5.24 -23.04
CA GLN A 368 -11.73 6.28 -23.48
C GLN A 368 -13.19 5.88 -23.25
N ALA A 369 -13.53 4.63 -23.55
CA ALA A 369 -14.90 4.13 -23.32
C ALA A 369 -15.30 4.15 -21.83
N MET A 370 -14.34 3.98 -20.91
CA MET A 370 -14.56 4.11 -19.48
C MET A 370 -14.79 5.58 -19.08
N ALA A 371 -13.99 6.50 -19.62
CA ALA A 371 -14.17 7.94 -19.40
C ALA A 371 -15.54 8.43 -19.90
N GLU A 372 -16.00 7.92 -21.04
CA GLU A 372 -17.36 8.18 -21.55
C GLU A 372 -18.47 7.68 -20.63
N LYS A 373 -18.27 6.50 -19.98
CA LYS A 373 -19.21 6.00 -18.97
C LYS A 373 -19.27 6.94 -17.76
N VAL A 374 -18.10 7.41 -17.29
CA VAL A 374 -18.00 8.38 -16.18
C VAL A 374 -18.73 9.67 -16.55
N ARG A 375 -18.46 10.24 -17.73
CA ARG A 375 -19.11 11.47 -18.21
C ARG A 375 -20.65 11.34 -18.23
N ARG A 376 -21.15 10.23 -18.74
CA ARG A 376 -22.62 9.99 -18.78
C ARG A 376 -23.21 9.86 -17.37
N ALA A 377 -22.52 9.24 -16.43
CA ALA A 377 -22.99 9.11 -15.06
C ALA A 377 -23.01 10.45 -14.32
N LEU A 378 -22.01 11.30 -14.56
CA LEU A 378 -21.94 12.65 -13.97
C LEU A 378 -22.91 13.64 -14.59
N GLY A 379 -23.21 13.49 -15.88
CA GLY A 379 -24.01 14.46 -16.67
C GLY A 379 -23.22 15.69 -17.13
N VAL A 380 -22.00 15.87 -16.69
CA VAL A 380 -21.10 16.98 -17.02
C VAL A 380 -19.68 16.48 -17.28
N GLY A 381 -18.83 17.35 -17.81
CA GLY A 381 -17.40 17.13 -17.97
C GLY A 381 -16.94 16.96 -19.40
N THR A 382 -15.69 17.34 -19.64
CA THR A 382 -14.98 17.22 -20.91
C THR A 382 -13.94 16.11 -20.81
N LEU A 383 -13.86 15.24 -21.83
CA LEU A 383 -12.86 14.19 -21.89
C LEU A 383 -11.49 14.75 -22.25
N VAL A 384 -10.49 14.44 -21.47
CA VAL A 384 -9.11 14.86 -21.66
C VAL A 384 -8.21 13.64 -21.73
N PHE A 385 -7.47 13.50 -22.82
CA PHE A 385 -6.45 12.45 -22.95
C PHE A 385 -5.12 12.94 -22.37
N SER A 386 -4.64 12.28 -21.32
CA SER A 386 -3.30 12.53 -20.76
C SER A 386 -2.27 11.64 -21.42
N ARG A 387 -1.18 12.23 -21.91
CA ARG A 387 -0.02 11.49 -22.41
C ARG A 387 0.91 10.96 -21.32
N ARG A 388 0.67 11.36 -20.06
CA ARG A 388 1.41 10.83 -18.91
C ARG A 388 0.67 9.56 -18.46
N PRO A 389 1.29 8.39 -18.53
CA PRO A 389 0.64 7.15 -18.11
C PRO A 389 0.35 7.22 -16.61
N LEU A 390 -0.89 6.90 -16.24
CA LEU A 390 -1.30 6.71 -14.87
C LEU A 390 -2.04 5.37 -14.81
N ASP A 391 -1.47 4.40 -14.09
CA ASP A 391 -2.03 3.05 -14.02
C ASP A 391 -2.81 2.78 -12.72
N VAL A 392 -2.83 3.74 -11.78
CA VAL A 392 -3.51 3.63 -10.48
C VAL A 392 -5.02 3.65 -10.63
N VAL A 393 -5.51 4.50 -11.55
CA VAL A 393 -6.92 4.63 -11.87
C VAL A 393 -7.12 4.60 -13.38
N ASP A 394 -8.30 4.27 -13.80
CA ASP A 394 -8.63 4.28 -15.23
C ASP A 394 -9.00 5.68 -15.68
N VAL A 395 -9.60 6.46 -14.76
CA VAL A 395 -10.10 7.81 -15.02
C VAL A 395 -9.88 8.69 -13.79
N THR A 396 -9.44 9.93 -13.99
CA THR A 396 -9.44 10.98 -12.98
C THR A 396 -10.50 12.03 -13.32
N ILE A 397 -11.33 12.37 -12.36
CA ILE A 397 -12.29 13.46 -12.46
C ILE A 397 -11.75 14.66 -11.72
N VAL A 398 -11.46 15.75 -12.42
CA VAL A 398 -11.17 17.06 -11.80
C VAL A 398 -12.48 17.84 -11.81
N VAL A 399 -13.12 17.95 -10.65
CA VAL A 399 -14.45 18.50 -10.53
C VAL A 399 -14.42 20.02 -10.57
N GLY A 400 -15.16 20.60 -11.50
CA GLY A 400 -15.29 22.03 -11.68
C GLY A 400 -16.61 22.59 -11.10
N LYS A 401 -16.79 23.91 -11.22
CA LYS A 401 -17.98 24.64 -10.74
C LYS A 401 -19.26 24.28 -11.50
N ASP A 402 -19.12 23.65 -12.68
CA ASP A 402 -20.24 23.19 -13.51
C ASP A 402 -20.91 21.91 -12.98
N PHE A 403 -20.27 21.21 -12.04
CA PHE A 403 -20.90 20.07 -11.36
C PHE A 403 -21.81 20.60 -10.22
N GLN A 404 -23.08 20.23 -10.29
CA GLN A 404 -24.04 20.50 -9.23
C GLN A 404 -24.35 19.22 -8.46
N PRO A 405 -24.16 19.22 -7.14
CA PRO A 405 -24.42 18.06 -6.26
C PRO A 405 -25.83 17.49 -6.32
#